data_fa78cb34be0ee5020a369dac8995019b
#
_entry.id   fa78cb34be0ee5020a369dac8995019b
#
_cell.length_a   1.000
_cell.length_b   1.000
_cell.length_c   1.000
_cell.angle_alpha   90.00
_cell.angle_beta   90.00
_cell.angle_gamma   90.00
#
_symmetry.space_group_name_H-M   'P 1'
#
loop_
_entity.id
_entity.type
_entity.pdbx_description
1 polymer ?
#
loop_
_entity_poly.entity_id
_entity_poly.type
_entity_poly.pdbx_seq_one_letter_code
_entity_poly.pdbx_strand_id
1 'polypeptide(L)'
;MKKIIMSLCLSAFALGVMAETEHLHSLDKAQLDNAIPAGTDFYRHVNQKWMDANPLTPEHARYGRFNILSDTSEARVKDLVLNLGKENPAQGTIAQKVWTIYSQAMDSTTRNTLGAKPIQADLKRIEDTPHEGMEDLFLWLHGNWASPFFSAGPMENLANSREYAMYVSGGGLTLGDRDYYLADDTRNKEVRKALETLIVKQMRNAGYSKKDATRIMRNVMKIETAIADSTWTREQSRNIPAMYNPRTFAQLKEMYPAINWDRFFIETMGIPSPEQVIVTNINTVKQANDLMASLTDREIKDYYLWKYVNSTAGALSDKFSDANFEFSKVMRGVKEQRPRWKRALGVTEGSLGEAIGQLYVEKYFPESSKQYMIGLVENLRRALGKHIINLPWMSDDTKLNAIKKLNAFTVKIGYPDKWKEYSTMEIDPSKTYFENIHNVNMWHQKDLYSKWGKPVDRTEWGMTPQTVNAYYNPLANEIVFPAAILQAPFFDPNSSDAENYGGIGVVIGHAMRHG
;
A
#
# COMPACT_ATOMS: atom_id res chain seq x y z
N MET A 1 -54.25 -3.04 -20.64
CA MET A 1 -53.40 -1.93 -21.02
C MET A 1 -52.62 -1.37 -19.82
N LYS A 2 -51.81 -2.18 -19.15
CA LYS A 2 -50.94 -1.75 -18.00
C LYS A 2 -49.59 -2.51 -17.93
N LYS A 3 -49.07 -3.03 -19.04
CA LYS A 3 -47.79 -3.80 -19.07
C LYS A 3 -46.76 -3.29 -20.10
N ILE A 4 -46.95 -2.12 -20.72
CA ILE A 4 -46.02 -1.61 -21.75
C ILE A 4 -45.24 -0.34 -21.33
N ILE A 5 -45.50 0.23 -20.14
CA ILE A 5 -44.84 1.50 -19.72
C ILE A 5 -43.59 1.26 -18.88
N MET A 6 -43.26 0.03 -18.45
CA MET A 6 -42.11 -0.25 -17.59
C MET A 6 -40.81 -0.66 -18.31
N SER A 7 -40.86 -0.72 -19.66
CA SER A 7 -39.68 -1.13 -20.45
C SER A 7 -38.91 0.02 -21.12
N LEU A 8 -39.41 1.26 -21.05
CA LEU A 8 -38.74 2.42 -21.68
C LEU A 8 -37.89 3.28 -20.73
N CYS A 9 -37.94 3.06 -19.41
CA CYS A 9 -37.11 3.82 -18.47
C CYS A 9 -35.75 3.19 -18.18
N LEU A 10 -35.51 1.91 -18.54
CA LEU A 10 -34.18 1.27 -18.34
C LEU A 10 -33.20 1.49 -19.49
N SER A 11 -33.68 1.92 -20.67
CA SER A 11 -32.80 2.20 -21.82
C SER A 11 -32.24 3.64 -21.85
N ALA A 12 -32.82 4.57 -21.09
CA ALA A 12 -32.33 5.95 -21.02
C ALA A 12 -31.13 6.12 -20.04
N PHE A 13 -30.96 5.21 -19.08
CA PHE A 13 -29.83 5.27 -18.13
C PHE A 13 -28.52 4.67 -18.67
N ALA A 14 -28.61 3.79 -19.68
CA ALA A 14 -27.43 3.20 -20.32
C ALA A 14 -26.78 4.10 -21.39
N LEU A 15 -27.52 5.08 -21.91
CA LEU A 15 -27.01 6.03 -22.92
C LEU A 15 -26.36 7.27 -22.31
N GLY A 16 -26.66 7.61 -21.04
CA GLY A 16 -26.04 8.75 -20.35
C GLY A 16 -24.60 8.51 -19.90
N VAL A 17 -24.19 7.24 -19.66
CA VAL A 17 -22.84 6.89 -19.20
C VAL A 17 -21.83 6.78 -20.36
N MET A 18 -22.30 6.58 -21.59
CA MET A 18 -21.42 6.51 -22.79
C MET A 18 -21.07 7.88 -23.37
N ALA A 19 -21.84 8.92 -23.06
CA ALA A 19 -21.60 10.27 -23.60
C ALA A 19 -20.57 11.09 -22.80
N GLU A 20 -20.30 10.71 -21.54
CA GLU A 20 -19.32 11.42 -20.69
C GLU A 20 -17.86 11.02 -20.94
N THR A 21 -17.60 9.92 -21.62
CA THR A 21 -16.22 9.46 -21.89
C THR A 21 -15.55 10.17 -23.07
N GLU A 22 -16.31 10.77 -23.97
CA GLU A 22 -15.73 11.48 -25.13
C GLU A 22 -15.13 12.86 -24.82
N HIS A 23 -15.49 13.48 -23.70
CA HIS A 23 -15.02 14.85 -23.35
C HIS A 23 -13.77 14.92 -22.45
N LEU A 24 -13.17 13.78 -22.07
CA LEU A 24 -11.97 13.75 -21.25
C LEU A 24 -10.66 14.00 -22.04
N HIS A 25 -10.73 14.06 -23.36
CA HIS A 25 -9.57 13.90 -24.24
C HIS A 25 -8.92 15.19 -24.74
N SER A 26 -9.51 16.36 -24.52
CA SER A 26 -8.93 17.64 -24.95
C SER A 26 -9.25 18.77 -23.99
N LEU A 27 -8.47 19.86 -24.05
CA LEU A 27 -8.78 21.09 -23.34
C LEU A 27 -10.08 21.70 -23.87
N ASP A 28 -11.18 21.50 -23.16
CA ASP A 28 -12.44 22.11 -23.47
C ASP A 28 -12.50 23.54 -22.92
N LYS A 29 -12.35 24.53 -23.81
CA LYS A 29 -12.44 25.94 -23.46
C LYS A 29 -13.81 26.35 -22.87
N ALA A 30 -14.88 25.60 -23.13
CA ALA A 30 -16.18 25.81 -22.54
C ALA A 30 -16.20 25.56 -21.03
N GLN A 31 -15.26 24.76 -20.51
CA GLN A 31 -15.08 24.51 -19.08
C GLN A 31 -14.44 25.69 -18.33
N LEU A 32 -13.81 26.62 -19.03
CA LEU A 32 -13.25 27.81 -18.40
C LEU A 32 -14.37 28.72 -17.86
N ASP A 33 -14.20 29.19 -16.63
CA ASP A 33 -15.14 30.14 -16.03
C ASP A 33 -14.73 31.58 -16.36
N ASN A 34 -15.30 32.10 -17.45
CA ASN A 34 -14.99 33.46 -17.91
C ASN A 34 -15.56 34.56 -17.00
N ALA A 35 -16.42 34.23 -16.03
CA ALA A 35 -16.87 35.18 -15.01
C ALA A 35 -15.76 35.48 -14.00
N ILE A 36 -14.76 34.61 -13.88
CA ILE A 36 -13.58 34.78 -13.03
C ILE A 36 -12.38 35.09 -13.95
N PRO A 37 -11.87 36.33 -13.97
CA PRO A 37 -10.72 36.67 -14.79
C PRO A 37 -9.48 35.83 -14.43
N ALA A 38 -8.78 35.29 -15.44
CA ALA A 38 -7.59 34.46 -15.26
C ALA A 38 -6.47 35.15 -14.46
N GLY A 39 -6.34 36.47 -14.60
CA GLY A 39 -5.39 37.28 -13.86
C GLY A 39 -5.78 37.52 -12.39
N THR A 40 -7.02 37.24 -12.00
CA THR A 40 -7.50 37.39 -10.62
C THR A 40 -7.38 36.09 -9.83
N ASP A 41 -7.87 35.01 -10.39
CA ASP A 41 -7.77 33.66 -9.81
C ASP A 41 -7.72 32.62 -10.94
N PHE A 42 -6.51 32.30 -11.35
CA PHE A 42 -6.29 31.36 -12.45
C PHE A 42 -6.80 29.94 -12.11
N TYR A 43 -6.64 29.51 -10.86
CA TYR A 43 -7.12 28.20 -10.45
C TYR A 43 -8.64 28.07 -10.60
N ARG A 44 -9.39 29.05 -10.10
CA ARG A 44 -10.85 29.04 -10.22
C ARG A 44 -11.32 29.28 -11.67
N HIS A 45 -10.63 30.17 -12.40
CA HIS A 45 -10.91 30.36 -13.82
C HIS A 45 -10.92 29.03 -14.59
N VAL A 46 -9.96 28.15 -14.29
CA VAL A 46 -9.83 26.86 -14.97
C VAL A 46 -10.73 25.77 -14.37
N ASN A 47 -10.95 25.78 -13.04
CA ASN A 47 -11.54 24.63 -12.37
C ASN A 47 -12.95 24.85 -11.81
N GLN A 48 -13.45 26.09 -11.72
CA GLN A 48 -14.68 26.40 -10.97
C GLN A 48 -15.89 25.64 -11.50
N LYS A 49 -16.13 25.68 -12.81
CA LYS A 49 -17.26 24.96 -13.43
C LYS A 49 -17.19 23.46 -13.20
N TRP A 50 -15.96 22.89 -13.27
CA TRP A 50 -15.78 21.49 -12.99
C TRP A 50 -16.06 21.17 -11.51
N MET A 51 -15.60 21.99 -10.58
CA MET A 51 -15.86 21.81 -9.14
C MET A 51 -17.34 21.89 -8.81
N ASP A 52 -18.07 22.83 -9.44
CA ASP A 52 -19.50 23.00 -9.22
C ASP A 52 -20.30 21.79 -9.76
N ALA A 53 -19.85 21.20 -10.88
CA ALA A 53 -20.45 20.01 -11.49
C ALA A 53 -20.06 18.70 -10.75
N ASN A 54 -18.97 18.69 -9.98
CA ASN A 54 -18.43 17.50 -9.31
C ASN A 54 -18.27 17.73 -7.80
N PRO A 55 -19.36 17.88 -7.03
CA PRO A 55 -19.30 18.04 -5.59
C PRO A 55 -18.70 16.80 -4.92
N LEU A 56 -18.09 16.96 -3.75
CA LEU A 56 -17.57 15.85 -2.96
C LEU A 56 -18.66 14.88 -2.58
N THR A 57 -18.45 13.60 -2.88
CA THR A 57 -19.31 12.52 -2.41
C THR A 57 -18.91 12.09 -0.99
N PRO A 58 -19.82 11.46 -0.21
CA PRO A 58 -19.53 11.05 1.17
C PRO A 58 -18.36 10.07 1.33
N GLU A 59 -18.00 9.34 0.28
CA GLU A 59 -16.85 8.42 0.27
C GLU A 59 -15.50 9.10 0.03
N HIS A 60 -15.49 10.38 -0.39
CA HIS A 60 -14.30 11.14 -0.74
C HIS A 60 -14.07 12.32 0.22
N ALA A 61 -12.87 12.41 0.80
CA ALA A 61 -12.42 13.60 1.52
C ALA A 61 -11.86 14.68 0.57
N ARG A 62 -11.49 14.31 -0.64
CA ARG A 62 -11.04 15.16 -1.75
C ARG A 62 -11.35 14.49 -3.07
N TYR A 63 -11.61 15.26 -4.11
CA TYR A 63 -11.88 14.74 -5.45
C TYR A 63 -11.20 15.60 -6.51
N GLY A 64 -10.58 14.98 -7.50
CA GLY A 64 -9.84 15.66 -8.57
C GLY A 64 -9.51 14.71 -9.70
N ARG A 65 -8.67 15.13 -10.64
CA ARG A 65 -8.34 14.36 -11.85
C ARG A 65 -7.73 12.99 -11.55
N PHE A 66 -6.89 12.89 -10.53
CA PHE A 66 -6.37 11.59 -10.07
C PHE A 66 -7.46 10.63 -9.60
N ASN A 67 -8.49 11.16 -8.93
CA ASN A 67 -9.61 10.34 -8.46
C ASN A 67 -10.46 9.84 -9.63
N ILE A 68 -10.75 10.71 -10.63
CA ILE A 68 -11.48 10.32 -11.83
C ILE A 68 -10.76 9.17 -12.55
N LEU A 69 -9.45 9.32 -12.75
CA LEU A 69 -8.68 8.28 -13.44
C LEU A 69 -8.59 7.00 -12.60
N SER A 70 -8.46 7.12 -11.27
CA SER A 70 -8.50 5.96 -10.36
C SER A 70 -9.85 5.23 -10.42
N ASP A 71 -10.97 5.95 -10.39
CA ASP A 71 -12.29 5.35 -10.53
C ASP A 71 -12.46 4.65 -11.89
N THR A 72 -11.95 5.25 -12.97
CA THR A 72 -11.94 4.65 -14.31
C THR A 72 -11.10 3.36 -14.33
N SER A 73 -9.89 3.40 -13.76
CA SER A 73 -9.01 2.22 -13.67
C SER A 73 -9.67 1.11 -12.85
N GLU A 74 -10.25 1.44 -11.68
CA GLU A 74 -10.98 0.48 -10.84
C GLU A 74 -12.16 -0.16 -11.59
N ALA A 75 -12.94 0.62 -12.35
CA ALA A 75 -14.05 0.09 -13.15
C ALA A 75 -13.54 -0.88 -14.23
N ARG A 76 -12.45 -0.55 -14.92
CA ARG A 76 -11.81 -1.42 -15.92
C ARG A 76 -11.29 -2.72 -15.31
N VAL A 77 -10.59 -2.64 -14.18
CA VAL A 77 -10.10 -3.83 -13.46
C VAL A 77 -11.26 -4.69 -12.98
N LYS A 78 -12.34 -4.08 -12.46
CA LYS A 78 -13.55 -4.81 -12.08
C LYS A 78 -14.12 -5.60 -13.26
N ASP A 79 -14.23 -4.98 -14.45
CA ASP A 79 -14.75 -5.65 -15.63
C ASP A 79 -13.86 -6.81 -16.09
N LEU A 80 -12.53 -6.65 -16.01
CA LEU A 80 -11.58 -7.73 -16.27
C LEU A 80 -11.82 -8.92 -15.34
N VAL A 81 -11.87 -8.67 -14.02
CA VAL A 81 -12.05 -9.70 -13.00
C VAL A 81 -13.42 -10.41 -13.13
N LEU A 82 -14.50 -9.65 -13.40
CA LEU A 82 -15.82 -10.24 -13.60
C LEU A 82 -15.88 -11.11 -14.87
N ASN A 83 -15.17 -10.75 -15.93
CA ASN A 83 -15.11 -11.56 -17.14
C ASN A 83 -14.37 -12.88 -16.89
N LEU A 84 -13.28 -12.89 -16.11
CA LEU A 84 -12.63 -14.14 -15.70
C LEU A 84 -13.61 -15.09 -15.01
N GLY A 85 -14.45 -14.57 -14.12
CA GLY A 85 -15.47 -15.38 -13.43
C GLY A 85 -16.53 -16.00 -14.35
N LYS A 86 -16.91 -15.27 -15.42
CA LYS A 86 -17.87 -15.78 -16.42
C LYS A 86 -17.33 -16.95 -17.23
N GLU A 87 -16.03 -17.00 -17.43
CA GLU A 87 -15.35 -18.05 -18.18
C GLU A 87 -15.21 -19.38 -17.42
N ASN A 88 -15.61 -19.42 -16.14
CA ASN A 88 -15.48 -20.57 -15.25
C ASN A 88 -14.06 -21.18 -15.30
N PRO A 89 -13.04 -20.45 -14.88
CA PRO A 89 -11.65 -20.77 -15.12
C PRO A 89 -11.23 -22.09 -14.44
N ALA A 90 -10.40 -22.88 -15.14
CA ALA A 90 -9.92 -24.17 -14.66
C ALA A 90 -9.08 -23.99 -13.37
N GLN A 91 -9.21 -24.97 -12.47
CA GLN A 91 -8.48 -24.97 -11.20
C GLN A 91 -6.97 -24.88 -11.40
N GLY A 92 -6.30 -24.10 -10.54
CA GLY A 92 -4.86 -23.88 -10.56
C GLY A 92 -4.39 -22.79 -11.54
N THR A 93 -5.27 -22.29 -12.42
CA THR A 93 -4.93 -21.19 -13.33
C THR A 93 -4.90 -19.84 -12.60
N ILE A 94 -4.17 -18.87 -13.14
CA ILE A 94 -4.15 -17.49 -12.64
C ILE A 94 -5.56 -16.88 -12.62
N ALA A 95 -6.33 -17.13 -13.66
CA ALA A 95 -7.72 -16.67 -13.76
C ALA A 95 -8.58 -17.19 -12.59
N GLN A 96 -8.46 -18.49 -12.24
CA GLN A 96 -9.16 -19.06 -11.09
C GLN A 96 -8.69 -18.41 -9.77
N LYS A 97 -7.39 -18.20 -9.59
CA LYS A 97 -6.83 -17.58 -8.37
C LYS A 97 -7.38 -16.17 -8.17
N VAL A 98 -7.36 -15.34 -9.20
CA VAL A 98 -7.92 -13.98 -9.19
C VAL A 98 -9.41 -14.00 -8.87
N TRP A 99 -10.19 -14.83 -9.57
CA TRP A 99 -11.63 -14.94 -9.36
C TRP A 99 -11.97 -15.45 -7.96
N THR A 100 -11.24 -16.43 -7.44
CA THR A 100 -11.49 -16.98 -6.09
C THR A 100 -11.33 -15.91 -5.02
N ILE A 101 -10.23 -15.15 -5.02
CA ILE A 101 -10.03 -14.08 -4.03
C ILE A 101 -11.14 -13.03 -4.13
N TYR A 102 -11.46 -12.58 -5.35
CA TYR A 102 -12.50 -11.57 -5.53
C TYR A 102 -13.88 -12.06 -5.08
N SER A 103 -14.31 -13.23 -5.53
CA SER A 103 -15.63 -13.78 -5.22
C SER A 103 -15.80 -14.07 -3.73
N GLN A 104 -14.78 -14.61 -3.07
CA GLN A 104 -14.79 -14.84 -1.62
C GLN A 104 -14.76 -13.54 -0.82
N ALA A 105 -14.04 -12.51 -1.28
CA ALA A 105 -14.07 -11.17 -0.68
C ALA A 105 -15.46 -10.52 -0.78
N MET A 106 -16.20 -10.81 -1.86
CA MET A 106 -17.59 -10.36 -2.08
C MET A 106 -18.61 -11.13 -1.22
N ASP A 107 -18.32 -12.39 -0.87
CA ASP A 107 -19.22 -13.26 -0.10
C ASP A 107 -19.27 -12.88 1.39
N SER A 108 -20.07 -11.86 1.69
CA SER A 108 -20.30 -11.45 3.08
C SER A 108 -21.12 -12.47 3.88
N THR A 109 -21.98 -13.24 3.22
CA THR A 109 -22.84 -14.21 3.90
C THR A 109 -22.02 -15.29 4.58
N THR A 110 -21.13 -15.95 3.85
CA THR A 110 -20.22 -16.96 4.41
C THR A 110 -19.32 -16.37 5.48
N ARG A 111 -18.70 -15.21 5.22
CA ARG A 111 -17.81 -14.54 6.16
C ARG A 111 -18.53 -14.15 7.46
N ASN A 112 -19.75 -13.64 7.36
CA ASN A 112 -20.56 -13.27 8.54
C ASN A 112 -21.01 -14.48 9.33
N THR A 113 -21.31 -15.59 8.67
CA THR A 113 -21.65 -16.87 9.32
C THR A 113 -20.46 -17.44 10.10
N LEU A 114 -19.25 -17.35 9.54
CA LEU A 114 -18.02 -17.79 10.21
C LEU A 114 -17.64 -16.85 11.38
N GLY A 115 -17.91 -15.55 11.24
CA GLY A 115 -17.61 -14.56 12.27
C GLY A 115 -16.12 -14.53 12.64
N ALA A 116 -15.83 -14.77 13.92
CA ALA A 116 -14.48 -14.87 14.47
C ALA A 116 -13.96 -16.33 14.56
N LYS A 117 -14.73 -17.31 14.09
CA LYS A 117 -14.35 -18.73 14.20
C LYS A 117 -12.97 -19.03 13.59
N PRO A 118 -12.58 -18.45 12.43
CA PRO A 118 -11.28 -18.74 11.81
C PRO A 118 -10.08 -18.47 12.69
N ILE A 119 -10.17 -17.50 13.62
CA ILE A 119 -9.05 -17.09 14.48
C ILE A 119 -9.08 -17.71 15.89
N GLN A 120 -10.11 -18.44 16.25
CA GLN A 120 -10.28 -18.90 17.65
C GLN A 120 -9.18 -19.85 18.12
N ALA A 121 -8.71 -20.76 17.28
CA ALA A 121 -7.62 -21.66 17.62
C ALA A 121 -6.30 -20.90 17.91
N ASP A 122 -6.03 -19.88 17.12
CA ASP A 122 -4.82 -19.06 17.27
C ASP A 122 -4.90 -18.15 18.50
N LEU A 123 -6.07 -17.57 18.77
CA LEU A 123 -6.29 -16.80 20.00
C LEU A 123 -6.10 -17.68 21.24
N LYS A 124 -6.63 -18.91 21.21
CA LYS A 124 -6.43 -19.88 22.29
C LYS A 124 -4.95 -20.25 22.43
N ARG A 125 -4.22 -20.46 21.33
CA ARG A 125 -2.77 -20.69 21.35
C ARG A 125 -2.05 -19.55 22.06
N ILE A 126 -2.33 -18.28 21.73
CA ILE A 126 -1.71 -17.12 22.38
C ILE A 126 -2.01 -17.10 23.89
N GLU A 127 -3.27 -17.33 24.25
CA GLU A 127 -3.69 -17.31 25.67
C GLU A 127 -3.05 -18.42 26.50
N ASP A 128 -3.05 -19.64 26.00
CA ASP A 128 -2.65 -20.84 26.73
C ASP A 128 -1.14 -21.07 26.76
N THR A 129 -0.35 -20.38 25.93
CA THR A 129 1.11 -20.55 25.90
C THR A 129 1.73 -20.25 27.27
N PRO A 130 2.44 -21.21 27.92
CA PRO A 130 3.12 -20.96 29.17
C PRO A 130 4.37 -20.09 28.98
N HIS A 131 4.99 -19.66 30.08
CA HIS A 131 6.18 -18.78 30.04
C HIS A 131 7.29 -19.37 29.15
N GLU A 132 7.55 -20.65 29.29
CA GLU A 132 8.61 -21.38 28.57
C GLU A 132 8.36 -21.43 27.05
N GLY A 133 7.10 -21.23 26.62
CA GLY A 133 6.69 -21.23 25.21
C GLY A 133 6.61 -19.85 24.56
N MET A 134 6.93 -18.77 25.30
CA MET A 134 6.75 -17.41 24.78
C MET A 134 7.66 -17.08 23.59
N GLU A 135 8.86 -17.67 23.55
CA GLU A 135 9.76 -17.53 22.39
C GLU A 135 9.17 -18.22 21.15
N ASP A 136 8.68 -19.45 21.29
CA ASP A 136 8.02 -20.18 20.18
C ASP A 136 6.79 -19.44 19.68
N LEU A 137 6.03 -18.84 20.59
CA LEU A 137 4.87 -18.02 20.26
C LEU A 137 5.28 -16.76 19.46
N PHE A 138 6.34 -16.09 19.87
CA PHE A 138 6.89 -14.94 19.15
C PHE A 138 7.32 -15.29 17.73
N LEU A 139 8.08 -16.39 17.57
CA LEU A 139 8.53 -16.86 16.26
C LEU A 139 7.34 -17.26 15.37
N TRP A 140 6.37 -17.96 15.93
CA TRP A 140 5.16 -18.33 15.22
C TRP A 140 4.36 -17.12 14.72
N LEU A 141 4.18 -16.08 15.56
CA LEU A 141 3.47 -14.87 15.15
C LEU A 141 4.16 -14.18 13.97
N HIS A 142 5.49 -14.04 14.00
CA HIS A 142 6.26 -13.45 12.90
C HIS A 142 6.23 -14.30 11.63
N GLY A 143 6.13 -15.59 11.76
CA GLY A 143 6.00 -16.52 10.63
C GLY A 143 4.58 -16.62 10.07
N ASN A 144 3.58 -15.95 10.65
CA ASN A 144 2.18 -16.12 10.22
C ASN A 144 1.46 -14.80 9.89
N TRP A 145 1.06 -14.02 10.87
CA TRP A 145 0.17 -12.88 10.61
C TRP A 145 0.67 -11.55 11.14
N ALA A 146 1.52 -11.54 12.11
CA ALA A 146 1.87 -10.34 12.85
C ALA A 146 3.35 -10.28 13.20
N SER A 147 3.90 -9.07 13.21
CA SER A 147 5.28 -8.80 13.61
C SER A 147 5.30 -7.86 14.82
N PRO A 148 4.97 -8.36 16.03
CA PRO A 148 5.03 -7.56 17.25
C PRO A 148 6.48 -7.23 17.61
N PHE A 149 6.71 -6.03 18.13
CA PHE A 149 7.98 -5.50 18.60
C PHE A 149 9.05 -5.26 17.52
N PHE A 150 9.28 -6.21 16.63
CA PHE A 150 10.32 -6.15 15.60
C PHE A 150 9.80 -6.54 14.24
N SER A 151 10.51 -6.07 13.23
CA SER A 151 10.45 -6.62 11.87
C SER A 151 11.87 -6.77 11.33
N ALA A 152 12.08 -7.79 10.51
CA ALA A 152 13.31 -7.94 9.75
C ALA A 152 13.01 -8.39 8.33
N GLY A 153 13.85 -7.98 7.38
CA GLY A 153 13.72 -8.37 6.00
C GLY A 153 14.84 -7.83 5.12
N PRO A 154 15.05 -8.47 3.97
CA PRO A 154 15.98 -7.96 2.96
C PRO A 154 15.40 -6.70 2.30
N MET A 155 16.21 -5.68 2.20
CA MET A 155 15.97 -4.45 1.44
C MET A 155 17.24 -4.07 0.69
N GLU A 156 17.11 -3.23 -0.34
CA GLU A 156 18.28 -2.70 -1.05
C GLU A 156 19.26 -2.06 -0.06
N ASN A 157 20.54 -2.41 -0.18
CA ASN A 157 21.58 -1.90 0.71
C ASN A 157 21.86 -0.42 0.41
N LEU A 158 21.67 0.44 1.41
CA LEU A 158 21.92 1.88 1.29
C LEU A 158 23.37 2.21 0.92
N ALA A 159 24.34 1.36 1.25
CA ALA A 159 25.75 1.54 0.87
C ALA A 159 26.08 0.93 -0.49
N ASN A 160 25.33 -0.06 -0.97
CA ASN A 160 25.51 -0.70 -2.27
C ASN A 160 24.15 -1.18 -2.82
N SER A 161 23.46 -0.33 -3.55
CA SER A 161 22.11 -0.60 -4.04
C SER A 161 21.98 -1.74 -5.06
N ARG A 162 23.08 -2.45 -5.37
CA ARG A 162 23.08 -3.66 -6.23
C ARG A 162 22.86 -4.95 -5.43
N GLU A 163 22.88 -4.86 -4.11
CA GLU A 163 22.80 -5.98 -3.19
C GLU A 163 21.66 -5.76 -2.19
N TYR A 164 21.09 -6.84 -1.68
CA TYR A 164 20.20 -6.78 -0.54
C TYR A 164 21.02 -6.82 0.75
N ALA A 165 20.66 -5.97 1.71
CA ALA A 165 21.10 -6.07 3.09
C ALA A 165 19.94 -6.53 3.97
N MET A 166 20.23 -7.18 5.08
CA MET A 166 19.25 -7.55 6.09
C MET A 166 19.01 -6.37 7.03
N TYR A 167 17.79 -5.86 7.05
CA TYR A 167 17.39 -4.78 7.95
C TYR A 167 16.64 -5.31 9.15
N VAL A 168 16.88 -4.71 10.30
CA VAL A 168 16.14 -4.93 11.55
C VAL A 168 15.56 -3.60 12.00
N SER A 169 14.25 -3.57 12.22
CA SER A 169 13.49 -2.39 12.63
C SER A 169 12.70 -2.66 13.89
N GLY A 170 12.54 -1.65 14.75
CA GLY A 170 11.63 -1.73 15.90
C GLY A 170 10.17 -1.78 15.45
N GLY A 171 9.32 -2.34 16.31
CA GLY A 171 7.92 -2.62 16.05
C GLY A 171 7.11 -1.44 15.58
N GLY A 172 6.20 -1.70 14.65
CA GLY A 172 5.29 -0.70 14.08
C GLY A 172 4.22 -0.23 15.05
N LEU A 173 3.98 1.08 15.06
CA LEU A 173 2.86 1.69 15.76
C LEU A 173 1.56 1.47 14.95
N THR A 174 0.46 1.14 15.61
CA THR A 174 -0.85 0.98 14.94
C THR A 174 -1.27 2.29 14.25
N LEU A 175 -0.98 3.45 14.81
CA LEU A 175 -1.28 4.76 14.22
C LEU A 175 -0.21 5.24 13.21
N GLY A 176 0.90 4.53 13.08
CA GLY A 176 1.96 4.80 12.10
C GLY A 176 2.87 5.99 12.41
N ASP A 177 2.47 6.92 13.29
CA ASP A 177 3.23 8.10 13.65
C ASP A 177 3.24 8.32 15.16
N ARG A 178 4.42 8.66 15.70
CA ARG A 178 4.63 8.90 17.14
C ARG A 178 3.77 10.02 17.70
N ASP A 179 3.53 11.08 16.91
CA ASP A 179 2.83 12.26 17.38
C ASP A 179 1.38 11.96 17.77
N TYR A 180 0.75 10.98 17.14
CA TYR A 180 -0.57 10.51 17.56
C TYR A 180 -0.60 9.98 19.00
N TYR A 181 0.51 9.45 19.52
CA TYR A 181 0.60 8.94 20.90
C TYR A 181 1.04 10.01 21.89
N LEU A 182 1.90 10.93 21.50
CA LEU A 182 2.64 11.83 22.38
C LEU A 182 2.14 13.27 22.41
N ALA A 183 1.65 13.77 21.26
CA ALA A 183 1.19 15.17 21.19
C ALA A 183 -0.14 15.38 21.91
N ASP A 184 -0.29 16.53 22.56
CA ASP A 184 -1.39 16.82 23.48
C ASP A 184 -2.48 17.75 22.91
N ASP A 185 -2.46 17.97 21.59
CA ASP A 185 -3.49 18.72 20.90
C ASP A 185 -4.79 17.92 20.74
N THR A 186 -5.89 18.64 20.46
CA THR A 186 -7.24 18.07 20.35
C THR A 186 -7.31 16.94 19.32
N ARG A 187 -6.69 17.13 18.15
CA ARG A 187 -6.74 16.16 17.05
C ARG A 187 -6.08 14.85 17.43
N ASN A 188 -4.89 14.91 18.01
CA ASN A 188 -4.17 13.70 18.40
C ASN A 188 -4.86 12.97 19.56
N LYS A 189 -5.49 13.69 20.50
CA LYS A 189 -6.36 13.10 21.54
C LYS A 189 -7.56 12.35 20.96
N GLU A 190 -8.23 12.94 19.96
CA GLU A 190 -9.35 12.28 19.27
C GLU A 190 -8.91 11.00 18.56
N VAL A 191 -7.76 11.02 17.90
CA VAL A 191 -7.20 9.84 17.20
C VAL A 191 -6.85 8.73 18.21
N ARG A 192 -6.18 9.06 19.34
CA ARG A 192 -5.91 8.09 20.41
C ARG A 192 -7.20 7.47 20.93
N LYS A 193 -8.22 8.30 21.19
CA LYS A 193 -9.52 7.80 21.67
C LYS A 193 -10.22 6.90 20.66
N ALA A 194 -10.09 7.21 19.37
CA ALA A 194 -10.60 6.36 18.30
C ALA A 194 -9.87 5.00 18.26
N LEU A 195 -8.54 4.99 18.46
CA LEU A 195 -7.76 3.73 18.56
C LEU A 195 -8.17 2.90 19.78
N GLU A 196 -8.30 3.51 20.96
CA GLU A 196 -8.79 2.81 22.16
C GLU A 196 -10.16 2.14 21.91
N THR A 197 -11.05 2.87 21.25
CA THR A 197 -12.39 2.37 20.89
C THR A 197 -12.29 1.23 19.88
N LEU A 198 -11.42 1.34 18.87
CA LEU A 198 -11.18 0.28 17.89
C LEU A 198 -10.67 -0.99 18.54
N ILE A 199 -9.66 -0.89 19.41
CA ILE A 199 -9.09 -2.06 20.10
C ILE A 199 -10.17 -2.79 20.89
N VAL A 200 -10.94 -2.06 21.71
CA VAL A 200 -12.02 -2.67 22.50
C VAL A 200 -13.08 -3.32 21.59
N LYS A 201 -13.49 -2.66 20.51
CA LYS A 201 -14.47 -3.21 19.56
C LYS A 201 -13.96 -4.48 18.89
N GLN A 202 -12.74 -4.46 18.37
CA GLN A 202 -12.15 -5.61 17.67
C GLN A 202 -11.97 -6.81 18.61
N MET A 203 -11.49 -6.59 19.84
CA MET A 203 -11.37 -7.66 20.82
C MET A 203 -12.75 -8.22 21.24
N ARG A 204 -13.77 -7.36 21.35
CA ARG A 204 -15.17 -7.79 21.56
C ARG A 204 -15.69 -8.63 20.39
N ASN A 205 -15.40 -8.22 19.16
CA ASN A 205 -15.76 -8.98 17.96
C ASN A 205 -15.05 -10.35 17.93
N ALA A 206 -13.83 -10.43 18.45
CA ALA A 206 -13.05 -11.66 18.58
C ALA A 206 -13.54 -12.60 19.71
N GLY A 207 -14.49 -12.16 20.54
CA GLY A 207 -15.12 -12.97 21.58
C GLY A 207 -14.70 -12.64 23.02
N TYR A 208 -13.81 -11.67 23.23
CA TYR A 208 -13.38 -11.28 24.58
C TYR A 208 -14.47 -10.56 25.39
N SER A 209 -14.45 -10.71 26.72
CA SER A 209 -15.30 -9.94 27.63
C SER A 209 -14.97 -8.43 27.54
N LYS A 210 -15.89 -7.54 27.92
CA LYS A 210 -15.62 -6.09 28.00
C LYS A 210 -14.43 -5.80 28.92
N LYS A 211 -14.33 -6.53 30.04
CA LYS A 211 -13.23 -6.39 31.01
C LYS A 211 -11.89 -6.73 30.37
N ASP A 212 -11.81 -7.86 29.68
CA ASP A 212 -10.57 -8.30 29.01
C ASP A 212 -10.20 -7.41 27.82
N ALA A 213 -11.15 -7.06 26.97
CA ALA A 213 -10.93 -6.12 25.87
C ALA A 213 -10.39 -4.76 26.37
N THR A 214 -10.89 -4.27 27.51
CA THR A 214 -10.39 -3.03 28.13
C THR A 214 -8.99 -3.20 28.71
N ARG A 215 -8.67 -4.35 29.31
CA ARG A 215 -7.31 -4.67 29.79
C ARG A 215 -6.34 -4.70 28.61
N ILE A 216 -6.68 -5.43 27.56
CA ILE A 216 -5.87 -5.53 26.33
C ILE A 216 -5.62 -4.13 25.77
N MET A 217 -6.66 -3.31 25.62
CA MET A 217 -6.54 -1.93 25.14
C MET A 217 -5.52 -1.13 25.97
N ARG A 218 -5.59 -1.18 27.28
CA ARG A 218 -4.67 -0.43 28.17
C ARG A 218 -3.23 -0.89 27.99
N ASN A 219 -2.99 -2.22 27.91
CA ASN A 219 -1.66 -2.76 27.70
C ASN A 219 -1.09 -2.40 26.33
N VAL A 220 -1.92 -2.44 25.27
CA VAL A 220 -1.52 -2.00 23.93
C VAL A 220 -1.14 -0.53 23.92
N MET A 221 -1.98 0.35 24.49
CA MET A 221 -1.69 1.79 24.56
C MET A 221 -0.43 2.09 25.35
N LYS A 222 -0.19 1.39 26.47
CA LYS A 222 1.04 1.49 27.26
C LYS A 222 2.27 1.13 26.41
N ILE A 223 2.24 0.00 25.73
CA ILE A 223 3.36 -0.51 24.95
C ILE A 223 3.62 0.37 23.72
N GLU A 224 2.61 0.69 22.94
CA GLU A 224 2.79 1.51 21.74
C GLU A 224 3.19 2.95 22.07
N THR A 225 2.73 3.51 23.19
CA THR A 225 3.21 4.83 23.67
C THR A 225 4.70 4.79 24.03
N ALA A 226 5.16 3.73 24.70
CA ALA A 226 6.59 3.56 25.01
C ALA A 226 7.43 3.40 23.74
N ILE A 227 6.94 2.67 22.73
CA ILE A 227 7.61 2.54 21.43
C ILE A 227 7.63 3.90 20.72
N ALA A 228 6.53 4.65 20.74
CA ALA A 228 6.42 5.96 20.10
C ALA A 228 7.44 6.96 20.65
N ASP A 229 7.70 6.92 21.96
CA ASP A 229 8.67 7.80 22.60
C ASP A 229 10.10 7.62 22.06
N SER A 230 10.46 6.40 21.68
CA SER A 230 11.75 6.06 21.08
C SER A 230 11.80 6.18 19.55
N THR A 231 10.65 6.40 18.90
CA THR A 231 10.53 6.46 17.43
C THR A 231 10.89 7.87 16.94
N TRP A 232 11.52 7.96 15.78
CA TRP A 232 11.86 9.22 15.14
C TRP A 232 10.61 10.04 14.75
N THR A 233 10.75 11.37 14.76
CA THR A 233 9.78 12.26 14.14
C THR A 233 9.75 12.08 12.63
N ARG A 234 8.70 12.57 11.96
CA ARG A 234 8.61 12.57 10.49
C ARG A 234 9.80 13.24 9.83
N GLU A 235 10.34 14.29 10.44
CA GLU A 235 11.49 15.01 9.93
C GLU A 235 12.77 14.17 10.07
N GLN A 236 13.00 13.59 11.25
CA GLN A 236 14.14 12.71 11.51
C GLN A 236 14.14 11.47 10.60
N SER A 237 12.96 10.90 10.33
CA SER A 237 12.82 9.72 9.44
C SER A 237 13.18 9.98 7.97
N ARG A 238 13.33 11.25 7.56
CA ARG A 238 13.82 11.62 6.23
C ARG A 238 15.34 11.64 6.12
N ASN A 239 16.04 11.53 7.22
CA ASN A 239 17.50 11.42 7.23
C ASN A 239 17.92 9.98 6.90
N ILE A 240 17.95 9.64 5.60
CA ILE A 240 18.28 8.29 5.12
C ILE A 240 19.63 7.79 5.64
N PRO A 241 20.74 8.60 5.65
CA PRO A 241 22.00 8.15 6.23
C PRO A 241 21.90 7.68 7.70
N ALA A 242 21.02 8.28 8.51
CA ALA A 242 20.82 7.87 9.91
C ALA A 242 20.18 6.47 10.04
N MET A 243 19.53 5.95 9.00
CA MET A 243 18.97 4.60 8.94
C MET A 243 20.04 3.52 8.71
N TYR A 244 21.25 3.90 8.34
CA TYR A 244 22.32 2.97 8.01
C TYR A 244 23.23 2.72 9.22
N ASN A 245 22.83 1.78 10.08
CA ASN A 245 23.59 1.40 11.26
C ASN A 245 24.01 -0.08 11.18
N PRO A 246 25.09 -0.40 10.46
CA PRO A 246 25.55 -1.78 10.33
C PRO A 246 26.02 -2.34 11.68
N ARG A 247 25.63 -3.57 11.96
CA ARG A 247 26.03 -4.35 13.13
C ARG A 247 26.39 -5.76 12.72
N THR A 248 27.46 -6.30 13.26
CA THR A 248 27.73 -7.72 13.11
C THR A 248 26.62 -8.52 13.79
N PHE A 249 26.44 -9.78 13.40
CA PHE A 249 25.46 -10.64 14.04
C PHE A 249 25.71 -10.84 15.52
N ALA A 250 26.99 -10.89 15.94
CA ALA A 250 27.36 -10.95 17.36
C ALA A 250 26.92 -9.68 18.12
N GLN A 251 27.14 -8.50 17.53
CA GLN A 251 26.67 -7.23 18.11
C GLN A 251 25.15 -7.16 18.21
N LEU A 252 24.41 -7.66 17.19
CA LEU A 252 22.95 -7.72 17.25
C LEU A 252 22.48 -8.52 18.46
N LYS A 253 23.05 -9.71 18.68
CA LYS A 253 22.70 -10.58 19.82
C LYS A 253 23.06 -9.96 21.18
N GLU A 254 24.18 -9.28 21.27
CA GLU A 254 24.61 -8.58 22.48
C GLU A 254 23.71 -7.37 22.80
N MET A 255 23.36 -6.58 21.77
CA MET A 255 22.56 -5.36 21.94
C MET A 255 21.09 -5.66 22.25
N TYR A 256 20.56 -6.74 21.72
CA TYR A 256 19.13 -7.07 21.77
C TYR A 256 18.90 -8.54 22.17
N PRO A 257 19.22 -8.92 23.41
CA PRO A 257 19.24 -10.31 23.87
C PRO A 257 17.83 -10.89 24.16
N ALA A 258 16.77 -10.09 24.14
CA ALA A 258 15.42 -10.57 24.41
C ALA A 258 14.87 -11.52 23.32
N ILE A 259 15.58 -11.64 22.20
CA ILE A 259 15.23 -12.53 21.09
C ILE A 259 16.37 -13.48 20.79
N ASN A 260 16.04 -14.74 20.53
CA ASN A 260 16.96 -15.68 19.93
C ASN A 260 17.04 -15.43 18.40
N TRP A 261 17.97 -14.57 18.00
CA TRP A 261 18.13 -14.16 16.61
C TRP A 261 18.50 -15.32 15.67
N ASP A 262 19.26 -16.31 16.15
CA ASP A 262 19.57 -17.51 15.36
C ASP A 262 18.29 -18.25 14.97
N ARG A 263 17.42 -18.52 15.95
CA ARG A 263 16.12 -19.14 15.70
C ARG A 263 15.22 -18.26 14.82
N PHE A 264 15.22 -16.95 15.05
CA PHE A 264 14.40 -16.02 14.27
C PHE A 264 14.73 -16.09 12.77
N PHE A 265 16.00 -16.01 12.38
CA PHE A 265 16.40 -16.09 10.99
C PHE A 265 16.16 -17.48 10.39
N ILE A 266 16.49 -18.53 11.11
CA ILE A 266 16.37 -19.91 10.61
C ILE A 266 14.90 -20.36 10.58
N GLU A 267 14.17 -20.23 11.68
CA GLU A 267 12.83 -20.81 11.81
C GLU A 267 11.73 -19.92 11.22
N THR A 268 11.83 -18.59 11.38
CA THR A 268 10.81 -17.66 10.87
C THR A 268 11.05 -17.25 9.43
N MET A 269 12.31 -16.94 9.08
CA MET A 269 12.62 -16.44 7.74
C MET A 269 13.10 -17.54 6.79
N GLY A 270 13.51 -18.70 7.30
CA GLY A 270 14.04 -19.80 6.50
C GLY A 270 15.39 -19.49 5.84
N ILE A 271 16.19 -18.63 6.45
CA ILE A 271 17.49 -18.22 5.93
C ILE A 271 18.59 -18.46 6.99
N PRO A 272 19.84 -18.65 6.59
CA PRO A 272 20.95 -18.67 7.56
C PRO A 272 21.11 -17.32 8.25
N SER A 273 21.63 -17.33 9.48
CA SER A 273 21.94 -16.11 10.21
C SER A 273 22.87 -15.21 9.39
N PRO A 274 22.55 -13.94 9.17
CA PRO A 274 23.39 -13.04 8.38
C PRO A 274 24.66 -12.67 9.14
N GLU A 275 25.78 -12.47 8.43
CA GLU A 275 27.02 -11.99 9.07
C GLU A 275 26.86 -10.57 9.62
N GLN A 276 26.07 -9.76 8.93
CA GLN A 276 25.80 -8.35 9.25
C GLN A 276 24.32 -8.04 9.04
N VAL A 277 23.78 -7.16 9.88
CA VAL A 277 22.45 -6.56 9.72
C VAL A 277 22.55 -5.03 9.77
N ILE A 278 21.57 -4.34 9.23
CA ILE A 278 21.41 -2.90 9.36
C ILE A 278 20.26 -2.61 10.31
N VAL A 279 20.55 -1.96 11.43
CA VAL A 279 19.53 -1.53 12.39
C VAL A 279 19.04 -0.14 11.96
N THR A 280 17.74 -0.01 11.62
CA THR A 280 17.21 1.24 11.06
C THR A 280 17.15 2.36 12.08
N ASN A 281 16.64 2.08 13.28
CA ASN A 281 16.57 3.01 14.41
C ASN A 281 16.97 2.28 15.69
N ILE A 282 18.19 2.54 16.12
CA ILE A 282 18.80 1.85 17.29
C ILE A 282 17.94 2.02 18.55
N ASN A 283 17.40 3.23 18.77
CA ASN A 283 16.62 3.52 19.98
C ASN A 283 15.28 2.77 19.98
N THR A 284 14.59 2.71 18.84
CA THR A 284 13.30 1.99 18.75
C THR A 284 13.49 0.49 18.89
N VAL A 285 14.55 -0.08 18.29
CA VAL A 285 14.87 -1.52 18.45
C VAL A 285 15.25 -1.83 19.90
N LYS A 286 16.05 -0.94 20.52
CA LYS A 286 16.39 -1.08 21.95
C LYS A 286 15.15 -1.03 22.84
N GLN A 287 14.25 -0.07 22.61
CA GLN A 287 13.02 0.04 23.39
C GLN A 287 12.14 -1.21 23.25
N ALA A 288 12.03 -1.76 22.05
CA ALA A 288 11.30 -3.00 21.82
C ALA A 288 11.92 -4.18 22.60
N ASN A 289 13.25 -4.31 22.57
CA ASN A 289 13.98 -5.31 23.35
C ASN A 289 13.75 -5.15 24.86
N ASP A 290 13.87 -3.93 25.37
CA ASP A 290 13.70 -3.64 26.80
C ASP A 290 12.26 -3.90 27.28
N LEU A 291 11.27 -3.60 26.43
CA LEU A 291 9.86 -3.95 26.68
C LEU A 291 9.68 -5.47 26.77
N MET A 292 10.21 -6.22 25.80
CA MET A 292 10.11 -7.69 25.83
C MET A 292 10.76 -8.29 27.08
N ALA A 293 11.85 -7.71 27.57
CA ALA A 293 12.56 -8.19 28.76
C ALA A 293 11.87 -7.80 30.08
N SER A 294 11.07 -6.73 30.12
CA SER A 294 10.51 -6.16 31.34
C SER A 294 9.01 -6.35 31.54
N LEU A 295 8.26 -6.58 30.46
CA LEU A 295 6.83 -6.80 30.54
C LEU A 295 6.50 -8.20 31.09
N THR A 296 5.37 -8.29 31.76
CA THR A 296 4.81 -9.60 32.17
C THR A 296 4.31 -10.37 30.96
N ASP A 297 4.26 -11.70 31.05
CA ASP A 297 3.68 -12.54 29.99
C ASP A 297 2.26 -12.11 29.63
N ARG A 298 1.46 -11.66 30.61
CA ARG A 298 0.10 -11.18 30.35
C ARG A 298 0.10 -9.92 29.49
N GLU A 299 0.97 -8.97 29.74
CA GLU A 299 1.09 -7.76 28.92
C GLU A 299 1.57 -8.06 27.51
N ILE A 300 2.55 -8.95 27.37
CA ILE A 300 3.06 -9.41 26.07
C ILE A 300 1.95 -10.12 25.29
N LYS A 301 1.23 -11.06 25.92
CA LYS A 301 0.11 -11.76 25.28
C LYS A 301 -1.02 -10.81 24.88
N ASP A 302 -1.37 -9.82 25.69
CA ASP A 302 -2.38 -8.82 25.34
C ASP A 302 -1.95 -8.03 24.11
N TYR A 303 -0.68 -7.68 23.98
CA TYR A 303 -0.14 -7.03 22.79
C TYR A 303 -0.14 -7.97 21.57
N TYR A 304 0.23 -9.24 21.72
CA TYR A 304 0.18 -10.24 20.66
C TYR A 304 -1.25 -10.48 20.14
N LEU A 305 -2.22 -10.58 21.05
CA LEU A 305 -3.64 -10.71 20.70
C LEU A 305 -4.12 -9.54 19.85
N TRP A 306 -3.77 -8.32 20.25
CA TRP A 306 -4.11 -7.13 19.45
C TRP A 306 -3.46 -7.17 18.07
N LYS A 307 -2.14 -7.38 18.01
CA LYS A 307 -1.42 -7.42 16.72
C LYS A 307 -1.99 -8.49 15.79
N TYR A 308 -2.30 -9.65 16.33
CA TYR A 308 -2.90 -10.74 15.58
C TYR A 308 -4.32 -10.41 15.10
N VAL A 309 -5.22 -9.95 15.96
CA VAL A 309 -6.59 -9.59 15.59
C VAL A 309 -6.59 -8.43 14.59
N ASN A 310 -5.76 -7.43 14.78
CA ASN A 310 -5.68 -6.29 13.89
C ASN A 310 -5.20 -6.69 12.48
N SER A 311 -4.21 -7.56 12.37
CA SER A 311 -3.70 -8.05 11.08
C SER A 311 -4.68 -8.95 10.34
N THR A 312 -5.51 -9.71 11.06
CA THR A 312 -6.48 -10.65 10.49
C THR A 312 -7.86 -10.05 10.23
N ALA A 313 -8.18 -8.91 10.82
CA ALA A 313 -9.51 -8.29 10.81
C ALA A 313 -10.11 -8.13 9.40
N GLY A 314 -9.29 -7.81 8.39
CA GLY A 314 -9.72 -7.64 7.00
C GLY A 314 -10.23 -8.94 6.34
N ALA A 315 -9.79 -10.08 6.83
CA ALA A 315 -10.18 -11.41 6.33
C ALA A 315 -11.39 -12.02 7.08
N LEU A 316 -11.91 -11.32 8.10
CA LEU A 316 -13.02 -11.78 8.95
C LEU A 316 -14.37 -11.17 8.53
N SER A 317 -15.39 -11.28 9.40
CA SER A 317 -16.75 -10.80 9.15
C SER A 317 -16.86 -9.27 9.06
N ASP A 318 -18.00 -8.80 8.58
CA ASP A 318 -18.29 -7.37 8.43
C ASP A 318 -18.15 -6.59 9.74
N LYS A 319 -18.45 -7.18 10.91
CA LYS A 319 -18.26 -6.52 12.20
C LYS A 319 -16.84 -5.99 12.40
N PHE A 320 -15.83 -6.70 11.90
CA PHE A 320 -14.44 -6.26 11.97
C PHE A 320 -14.17 -5.11 10.97
N SER A 321 -14.68 -5.23 9.75
CA SER A 321 -14.57 -4.17 8.74
C SER A 321 -15.26 -2.88 9.17
N ASP A 322 -16.44 -2.99 9.78
CA ASP A 322 -17.21 -1.84 10.28
C ASP A 322 -16.49 -1.14 11.44
N ALA A 323 -15.87 -1.90 12.35
CA ALA A 323 -15.05 -1.31 13.40
C ALA A 323 -13.85 -0.53 12.83
N ASN A 324 -13.17 -1.08 11.82
CA ASN A 324 -12.09 -0.40 11.11
C ASN A 324 -12.60 0.85 10.39
N PHE A 325 -13.80 0.81 9.83
CA PHE A 325 -14.38 1.97 9.15
C PHE A 325 -14.71 3.11 10.14
N GLU A 326 -15.30 2.81 11.30
CA GLU A 326 -15.55 3.80 12.35
C GLU A 326 -14.26 4.53 12.78
N PHE A 327 -13.16 3.80 12.89
CA PHE A 327 -11.84 4.39 13.13
C PHE A 327 -11.38 5.27 11.95
N SER A 328 -11.59 4.79 10.71
CA SER A 328 -11.21 5.51 9.48
C SER A 328 -11.95 6.85 9.32
N LYS A 329 -13.20 6.95 9.81
CA LYS A 329 -13.93 8.23 9.85
C LYS A 329 -13.15 9.30 10.60
N VAL A 330 -12.59 8.95 11.76
CA VAL A 330 -11.79 9.87 12.56
C VAL A 330 -10.46 10.14 11.88
N MET A 331 -9.75 9.11 11.41
CA MET A 331 -8.41 9.26 10.83
C MET A 331 -8.37 10.03 9.52
N ARG A 332 -9.35 9.81 8.64
CA ARG A 332 -9.34 10.27 7.24
C ARG A 332 -10.44 11.27 6.88
N GLY A 333 -11.43 11.47 7.76
CA GLY A 333 -12.55 12.36 7.51
C GLY A 333 -13.57 11.82 6.48
N VAL A 334 -13.51 10.54 6.13
CA VAL A 334 -14.49 9.89 5.24
C VAL A 334 -15.80 9.64 5.98
N LYS A 335 -16.94 9.81 5.28
CA LYS A 335 -18.28 9.69 5.90
C LYS A 335 -18.92 8.32 5.64
N GLU A 336 -18.62 7.70 4.50
CA GLU A 336 -19.17 6.42 4.08
C GLU A 336 -18.06 5.43 3.71
N GLN A 337 -18.32 4.16 3.93
CA GLN A 337 -17.40 3.09 3.57
C GLN A 337 -17.42 2.86 2.05
N ARG A 338 -16.25 2.67 1.46
CA ARG A 338 -16.17 2.30 0.05
C ARG A 338 -17.04 1.07 -0.26
N PRO A 339 -17.72 1.03 -1.40
CA PRO A 339 -18.53 -0.13 -1.81
C PRO A 339 -17.76 -1.44 -1.69
N ARG A 340 -18.45 -2.53 -1.34
CA ARG A 340 -17.82 -3.85 -1.13
C ARG A 340 -16.98 -4.28 -2.33
N TRP A 341 -17.48 -4.10 -3.54
CA TRP A 341 -16.72 -4.48 -4.75
C TRP A 341 -15.39 -3.74 -4.89
N LYS A 342 -15.31 -2.45 -4.52
CA LYS A 342 -14.04 -1.69 -4.51
C LYS A 342 -13.06 -2.24 -3.46
N ARG A 343 -13.58 -2.64 -2.30
CA ARG A 343 -12.77 -3.26 -1.24
C ARG A 343 -12.27 -4.66 -1.63
N ALA A 344 -13.15 -5.47 -2.21
CA ALA A 344 -12.82 -6.79 -2.73
C ALA A 344 -11.77 -6.71 -3.85
N LEU A 345 -11.93 -5.75 -4.76
CA LEU A 345 -10.97 -5.50 -5.83
C LEU A 345 -9.59 -5.13 -5.26
N GLY A 346 -9.53 -4.22 -4.30
CA GLY A 346 -8.27 -3.82 -3.67
C GLY A 346 -7.52 -4.98 -3.01
N VAL A 347 -8.23 -5.92 -2.37
CA VAL A 347 -7.60 -7.15 -1.83
C VAL A 347 -7.09 -8.05 -2.96
N THR A 348 -7.86 -8.19 -4.03
CA THR A 348 -7.49 -9.02 -5.19
C THR A 348 -6.24 -8.46 -5.89
N GLU A 349 -6.19 -7.15 -6.07
CA GLU A 349 -5.02 -6.45 -6.62
C GLU A 349 -3.80 -6.55 -5.69
N GLY A 350 -3.99 -6.44 -4.38
CA GLY A 350 -2.92 -6.66 -3.40
C GLY A 350 -2.39 -8.10 -3.40
N SER A 351 -3.23 -9.07 -3.78
CA SER A 351 -2.84 -10.49 -3.84
C SER A 351 -2.11 -10.86 -5.14
N LEU A 352 -2.64 -10.43 -6.29
CA LEU A 352 -2.25 -10.90 -7.63
C LEU A 352 -2.10 -9.72 -8.62
N GLY A 353 -1.55 -8.61 -8.13
CA GLY A 353 -1.60 -7.32 -8.84
C GLY A 353 -0.95 -7.33 -10.22
N GLU A 354 0.22 -7.92 -10.40
CA GLU A 354 0.85 -7.97 -11.72
C GLU A 354 0.13 -8.89 -12.71
N ALA A 355 -0.48 -9.98 -12.22
CA ALA A 355 -1.30 -10.85 -13.07
C ALA A 355 -2.53 -10.09 -13.63
N ILE A 356 -3.17 -9.27 -12.79
CA ILE A 356 -4.24 -8.36 -13.22
C ILE A 356 -3.68 -7.27 -14.13
N GLY A 357 -2.49 -6.76 -13.82
CA GLY A 357 -1.79 -5.75 -14.62
C GLY A 357 -1.51 -6.20 -16.05
N GLN A 358 -1.16 -7.45 -16.25
CA GLN A 358 -0.98 -8.03 -17.58
C GLN A 358 -2.26 -7.95 -18.40
N LEU A 359 -3.41 -8.38 -17.84
CA LEU A 359 -4.71 -8.29 -18.50
C LEU A 359 -5.11 -6.82 -18.78
N TYR A 360 -4.79 -5.92 -17.85
CA TYR A 360 -5.07 -4.49 -18.01
C TYR A 360 -4.30 -3.90 -19.19
N VAL A 361 -3.02 -4.18 -19.29
CA VAL A 361 -2.14 -3.68 -20.35
C VAL A 361 -2.55 -4.20 -21.71
N GLU A 362 -2.82 -5.50 -21.83
CA GLU A 362 -3.27 -6.13 -23.08
C GLU A 362 -4.51 -5.44 -23.66
N LYS A 363 -5.40 -4.96 -22.80
CA LYS A 363 -6.67 -4.33 -23.23
C LYS A 363 -6.61 -2.81 -23.36
N TYR A 364 -5.85 -2.11 -22.50
CA TYR A 364 -5.99 -0.67 -22.32
C TYR A 364 -4.72 0.16 -22.58
N PHE A 365 -3.56 -0.48 -22.82
CA PHE A 365 -2.31 0.25 -23.03
C PHE A 365 -1.50 -0.30 -24.21
N PRO A 366 -1.74 0.19 -25.43
CA PRO A 366 -1.05 -0.28 -26.62
C PRO A 366 0.43 0.14 -26.64
N GLU A 367 1.27 -0.65 -27.30
CA GLU A 367 2.69 -0.39 -27.44
C GLU A 367 3.01 1.00 -28.05
N SER A 368 2.17 1.50 -28.96
CA SER A 368 2.31 2.83 -29.53
C SER A 368 2.30 3.95 -28.48
N SER A 369 1.47 3.82 -27.45
CA SER A 369 1.45 4.75 -26.30
C SER A 369 2.74 4.68 -25.50
N LYS A 370 3.30 3.48 -25.29
CA LYS A 370 4.60 3.30 -24.62
C LYS A 370 5.71 4.02 -25.38
N GLN A 371 5.76 3.85 -26.70
CA GLN A 371 6.79 4.48 -27.55
C GLN A 371 6.66 6.01 -27.57
N TYR A 372 5.47 6.55 -27.67
CA TYR A 372 5.20 7.99 -27.57
C TYR A 372 5.73 8.54 -26.23
N MET A 373 5.39 7.88 -25.14
CA MET A 373 5.82 8.31 -23.80
C MET A 373 7.33 8.28 -23.60
N ILE A 374 8.03 7.28 -24.14
CA ILE A 374 9.50 7.25 -24.12
C ILE A 374 10.08 8.50 -24.79
N GLY A 375 9.54 8.89 -25.95
CA GLY A 375 9.96 10.10 -26.67
C GLY A 375 9.70 11.38 -25.86
N LEU A 376 8.52 11.48 -25.21
CA LEU A 376 8.16 12.62 -24.36
C LEU A 376 9.10 12.73 -23.14
N VAL A 377 9.39 11.63 -22.47
CA VAL A 377 10.31 11.58 -21.33
C VAL A 377 11.72 12.04 -21.75
N GLU A 378 12.21 11.59 -22.91
CA GLU A 378 13.53 11.98 -23.41
C GLU A 378 13.61 13.49 -23.74
N ASN A 379 12.52 14.07 -24.25
CA ASN A 379 12.43 15.51 -24.46
C ASN A 379 12.51 16.29 -23.14
N LEU A 380 11.78 15.82 -22.11
CA LEU A 380 11.83 16.41 -20.77
C LEU A 380 13.22 16.27 -20.14
N ARG A 381 13.89 15.12 -20.30
CA ARG A 381 15.27 14.90 -19.85
C ARG A 381 16.23 15.93 -20.46
N ARG A 382 16.14 16.14 -21.78
CA ARG A 382 16.95 17.15 -22.49
C ARG A 382 16.66 18.57 -22.01
N ALA A 383 15.37 18.90 -21.78
CA ALA A 383 14.97 20.20 -21.27
C ALA A 383 15.51 20.46 -19.85
N LEU A 384 15.40 19.45 -18.95
CA LEU A 384 15.94 19.53 -17.60
C LEU A 384 17.47 19.69 -17.61
N GLY A 385 18.17 18.95 -18.47
CA GLY A 385 19.63 19.10 -18.65
C GLY A 385 20.04 20.52 -19.05
N LYS A 386 19.34 21.13 -20.02
CA LYS A 386 19.58 22.55 -20.40
C LYS A 386 19.29 23.49 -19.24
N HIS A 387 18.25 23.22 -18.44
CA HIS A 387 17.91 24.04 -17.29
C HIS A 387 19.01 23.97 -16.23
N ILE A 388 19.50 22.78 -15.87
CA ILE A 388 20.59 22.57 -14.91
C ILE A 388 21.85 23.35 -15.30
N ILE A 389 22.26 23.28 -16.56
CA ILE A 389 23.48 23.98 -17.06
C ILE A 389 23.36 25.50 -16.84
N ASN A 390 22.15 26.06 -16.98
CA ASN A 390 21.92 27.50 -16.88
C ASN A 390 21.60 28.00 -15.46
N LEU A 391 21.59 27.13 -14.43
CA LEU A 391 21.32 27.56 -13.06
C LEU A 391 22.46 28.42 -12.49
N PRO A 392 22.21 29.68 -12.08
CA PRO A 392 23.27 30.58 -11.62
C PRO A 392 23.77 30.26 -10.20
N TRP A 393 22.99 29.54 -9.40
CA TRP A 393 23.32 29.20 -8.02
C TRP A 393 24.08 27.90 -7.84
N MET A 394 24.17 27.10 -8.88
CA MET A 394 24.85 25.79 -8.85
C MET A 394 26.29 25.92 -9.38
N SER A 395 27.29 25.37 -8.67
CA SER A 395 28.66 25.31 -9.14
C SER A 395 28.82 24.43 -10.38
N ASP A 396 29.86 24.65 -11.18
CA ASP A 396 30.10 23.87 -12.41
C ASP A 396 30.31 22.39 -12.11
N ASP A 397 31.07 22.06 -11.05
CA ASP A 397 31.25 20.66 -10.62
C ASP A 397 29.92 19.99 -10.23
N THR A 398 29.03 20.71 -9.52
CA THR A 398 27.71 20.22 -9.16
C THR A 398 26.84 20.04 -10.39
N LYS A 399 26.87 20.96 -11.36
CA LYS A 399 26.17 20.81 -12.65
C LYS A 399 26.64 19.58 -13.41
N LEU A 400 27.93 19.33 -13.48
CA LEU A 400 28.49 18.13 -14.13
C LEU A 400 27.99 16.85 -13.46
N ASN A 401 27.95 16.80 -12.13
CA ASN A 401 27.45 15.65 -11.41
C ASN A 401 25.91 15.47 -11.57
N ALA A 402 25.17 16.57 -11.58
CA ALA A 402 23.72 16.54 -11.85
C ALA A 402 23.42 16.02 -13.27
N ILE A 403 24.19 16.44 -14.28
CA ILE A 403 24.04 15.93 -15.66
C ILE A 403 24.41 14.44 -15.73
N LYS A 404 25.49 14.00 -15.06
CA LYS A 404 25.82 12.56 -14.99
C LYS A 404 24.66 11.75 -14.39
N LYS A 405 24.09 12.23 -13.29
CA LYS A 405 22.96 11.58 -12.63
C LYS A 405 21.73 11.55 -13.55
N LEU A 406 21.38 12.66 -14.20
CA LEU A 406 20.28 12.77 -15.14
C LEU A 406 20.41 11.80 -16.32
N ASN A 407 21.64 11.65 -16.86
CA ASN A 407 21.90 10.72 -17.98
C ASN A 407 21.85 9.25 -17.54
N ALA A 408 22.07 8.98 -16.24
CA ALA A 408 22.00 7.64 -15.67
C ALA A 408 20.60 7.23 -15.21
N PHE A 409 19.56 8.08 -15.39
CA PHE A 409 18.19 7.70 -15.07
C PHE A 409 17.73 6.50 -15.88
N THR A 410 17.24 5.48 -15.19
CA THR A 410 16.44 4.42 -15.79
C THR A 410 14.97 4.89 -15.89
N VAL A 411 14.36 4.66 -17.04
CA VAL A 411 12.99 5.05 -17.33
C VAL A 411 12.14 3.79 -17.55
N LYS A 412 11.11 3.61 -16.75
CA LYS A 412 10.19 2.47 -16.82
C LYS A 412 8.78 3.00 -17.17
N ILE A 413 8.24 2.59 -18.31
CA ILE A 413 6.98 3.08 -18.87
C ILE A 413 5.99 1.95 -19.07
N GLY A 414 4.79 2.13 -18.54
CA GLY A 414 3.61 1.29 -18.80
C GLY A 414 3.57 0.03 -17.97
N TYR A 415 4.50 -0.89 -18.19
CA TYR A 415 4.50 -2.22 -17.59
C TYR A 415 5.91 -2.84 -17.57
N PRO A 416 6.17 -3.83 -16.67
CA PRO A 416 7.45 -4.52 -16.58
C PRO A 416 7.69 -5.44 -17.78
N ASP A 417 8.94 -5.55 -18.20
CA ASP A 417 9.33 -6.48 -19.27
C ASP A 417 9.31 -7.96 -18.80
N LYS A 418 9.40 -8.18 -17.48
CA LYS A 418 9.32 -9.49 -16.85
C LYS A 418 8.21 -9.47 -15.79
N TRP A 419 7.21 -10.28 -15.98
CA TRP A 419 6.08 -10.42 -15.07
C TRP A 419 6.41 -11.30 -13.87
N LYS A 420 5.80 -11.00 -12.72
CA LYS A 420 5.89 -11.83 -11.52
C LYS A 420 5.13 -13.14 -11.71
N GLU A 421 5.77 -14.24 -11.34
CA GLU A 421 5.20 -15.58 -11.43
C GLU A 421 4.43 -15.96 -10.17
N TYR A 422 3.14 -16.23 -10.31
CA TYR A 422 2.26 -16.64 -9.21
C TYR A 422 1.90 -18.13 -9.22
N SER A 423 2.58 -18.95 -10.03
CA SER A 423 2.28 -20.38 -10.18
C SER A 423 2.30 -21.14 -8.86
N THR A 424 3.26 -20.82 -7.97
CA THR A 424 3.43 -21.46 -6.66
C THR A 424 2.53 -20.89 -5.55
N MET A 425 1.77 -19.83 -5.82
CA MET A 425 0.81 -19.28 -4.84
C MET A 425 -0.42 -20.18 -4.77
N GLU A 426 -0.67 -20.77 -3.61
CA GLU A 426 -1.82 -21.67 -3.41
C GLU A 426 -3.09 -20.87 -3.06
N ILE A 427 -4.07 -20.90 -3.97
CA ILE A 427 -5.41 -20.35 -3.76
C ILE A 427 -6.42 -21.41 -4.21
N ASP A 428 -7.18 -21.95 -3.24
CA ASP A 428 -8.11 -23.05 -3.43
C ASP A 428 -9.56 -22.58 -3.20
N PRO A 429 -10.47 -22.72 -4.18
CA PRO A 429 -11.88 -22.34 -4.03
C PRO A 429 -12.61 -23.09 -2.90
N SER A 430 -12.13 -24.28 -2.50
CA SER A 430 -12.73 -25.08 -1.43
C SER A 430 -12.34 -24.60 -0.03
N LYS A 431 -11.28 -23.78 0.09
CA LYS A 431 -10.84 -23.17 1.35
C LYS A 431 -11.62 -21.91 1.64
N THR A 432 -11.62 -21.50 2.90
CA THR A 432 -12.24 -20.23 3.31
C THR A 432 -11.44 -19.03 2.79
N TYR A 433 -12.09 -17.88 2.73
CA TYR A 433 -11.42 -16.62 2.41
C TYR A 433 -10.23 -16.34 3.35
N PHE A 434 -10.39 -16.61 4.65
CA PHE A 434 -9.34 -16.45 5.65
C PHE A 434 -8.09 -17.30 5.31
N GLU A 435 -8.28 -18.59 5.00
CA GLU A 435 -7.18 -19.49 4.67
C GLU A 435 -6.47 -19.08 3.38
N ASN A 436 -7.22 -18.66 2.36
CA ASN A 436 -6.63 -18.21 1.11
C ASN A 436 -5.85 -16.89 1.29
N ILE A 437 -6.34 -15.94 2.07
CA ILE A 437 -5.60 -14.70 2.38
C ILE A 437 -4.36 -15.00 3.21
N HIS A 438 -4.41 -15.96 4.13
CA HIS A 438 -3.23 -16.43 4.85
C HIS A 438 -2.17 -16.97 3.88
N ASN A 439 -2.56 -17.86 2.97
CA ASN A 439 -1.65 -18.42 1.97
C ASN A 439 -1.02 -17.34 1.08
N VAL A 440 -1.80 -16.33 0.67
CA VAL A 440 -1.30 -15.18 -0.09
C VAL A 440 -0.23 -14.42 0.71
N ASN A 441 -0.50 -14.11 1.97
CA ASN A 441 0.44 -13.37 2.82
C ASN A 441 1.73 -14.16 3.04
N MET A 442 1.62 -15.47 3.29
CA MET A 442 2.78 -16.36 3.44
C MET A 442 3.61 -16.45 2.17
N TRP A 443 2.95 -16.48 1.01
CA TRP A 443 3.64 -16.51 -0.27
C TRP A 443 4.44 -15.21 -0.49
N HIS A 444 3.83 -14.04 -0.25
CA HIS A 444 4.52 -12.75 -0.37
C HIS A 444 5.69 -12.61 0.61
N GLN A 445 5.52 -13.08 1.83
CA GLN A 445 6.60 -13.08 2.84
C GLN A 445 7.77 -13.97 2.39
N LYS A 446 7.48 -15.16 1.88
CA LYS A 446 8.47 -16.10 1.34
C LYS A 446 9.20 -15.53 0.12
N ASP A 447 8.45 -14.88 -0.78
CA ASP A 447 9.00 -14.20 -1.95
C ASP A 447 9.98 -13.10 -1.51
N LEU A 448 9.60 -12.28 -0.53
CA LEU A 448 10.48 -11.25 0.05
C LEU A 448 11.76 -11.88 0.63
N TYR A 449 11.64 -12.89 1.48
CA TYR A 449 12.80 -13.50 2.12
C TYR A 449 13.72 -14.22 1.11
N SER A 450 13.16 -14.73 0.03
CA SER A 450 13.91 -15.38 -1.05
C SER A 450 14.90 -14.45 -1.79
N LYS A 451 14.79 -13.14 -1.59
CA LYS A 451 15.70 -12.14 -2.16
C LYS A 451 17.06 -12.10 -1.45
N TRP A 452 17.10 -12.56 -0.18
CA TRP A 452 18.32 -12.60 0.59
C TRP A 452 19.43 -13.41 -0.11
N GLY A 453 20.63 -12.84 -0.16
CA GLY A 453 21.78 -13.46 -0.83
C GLY A 453 21.78 -13.38 -2.37
N LYS A 454 20.81 -12.68 -2.96
CA LYS A 454 20.73 -12.45 -4.41
C LYS A 454 21.08 -11.00 -4.76
N PRO A 455 21.52 -10.73 -6.00
CA PRO A 455 21.59 -9.38 -6.53
C PRO A 455 20.18 -8.74 -6.57
N VAL A 456 20.13 -7.41 -6.48
CA VAL A 456 18.86 -6.67 -6.64
C VAL A 456 18.35 -6.83 -8.08
N ASP A 457 17.12 -7.32 -8.22
CA ASP A 457 16.46 -7.42 -9.53
C ASP A 457 15.91 -6.05 -9.95
N ARG A 458 16.63 -5.40 -10.86
CA ARG A 458 16.25 -4.08 -11.41
C ARG A 458 15.06 -4.13 -12.36
N THR A 459 14.54 -5.31 -12.71
CA THR A 459 13.36 -5.45 -13.56
C THR A 459 12.05 -5.35 -12.75
N GLU A 460 12.10 -5.55 -11.44
CA GLU A 460 10.94 -5.44 -10.55
C GLU A 460 10.37 -4.00 -10.51
N TRP A 461 9.07 -3.91 -10.37
CA TRP A 461 8.34 -2.66 -10.21
C TRP A 461 7.73 -2.55 -8.81
N GLY A 462 7.77 -1.35 -8.23
CA GLY A 462 7.14 -1.06 -6.93
C GLY A 462 5.63 -0.79 -7.02
N MET A 463 5.08 -0.66 -8.25
CA MET A 463 3.64 -0.45 -8.49
C MET A 463 3.19 -1.32 -9.66
N THR A 464 1.94 -1.76 -9.61
CA THR A 464 1.33 -2.53 -10.70
C THR A 464 0.92 -1.63 -11.88
N PRO A 465 0.80 -2.14 -13.11
CA PRO A 465 0.44 -1.35 -14.30
C PRO A 465 -0.89 -0.60 -14.20
N GLN A 466 -1.88 -1.13 -13.46
CA GLN A 466 -3.17 -0.51 -13.26
C GLN A 466 -3.20 0.53 -12.12
N THR A 467 -2.06 0.82 -11.48
CA THR A 467 -1.95 1.84 -10.44
C THR A 467 -1.91 3.24 -11.04
N VAL A 468 -2.82 4.12 -10.63
CA VAL A 468 -2.82 5.53 -11.03
C VAL A 468 -1.88 6.32 -10.13
N ASN A 469 -0.60 6.18 -10.38
CA ASN A 469 0.47 6.90 -9.68
C ASN A 469 1.78 6.78 -10.47
N ALA A 470 2.85 7.40 -9.94
CA ALA A 470 4.22 7.30 -10.44
C ALA A 470 5.19 7.40 -9.27
N TYR A 471 6.44 6.99 -9.45
CA TYR A 471 7.44 7.13 -8.40
C TYR A 471 8.86 7.31 -8.96
N TYR A 472 9.72 7.90 -8.14
CA TYR A 472 11.17 7.88 -8.28
C TYR A 472 11.76 6.96 -7.20
N ASN A 473 12.63 6.04 -7.61
CA ASN A 473 13.41 5.20 -6.69
C ASN A 473 14.86 5.72 -6.61
N PRO A 474 15.28 6.32 -5.50
CA PRO A 474 16.62 6.89 -5.37
C PRO A 474 17.74 5.84 -5.37
N LEU A 475 17.47 4.61 -4.89
CA LEU A 475 18.47 3.53 -4.86
C LEU A 475 18.73 2.93 -6.23
N ALA A 476 17.73 2.97 -7.11
CA ALA A 476 17.85 2.53 -8.50
C ALA A 476 18.15 3.69 -9.48
N ASN A 477 18.01 4.95 -9.03
CA ASN A 477 17.99 6.14 -9.89
C ASN A 477 17.02 5.95 -11.07
N GLU A 478 15.79 5.56 -10.77
CA GLU A 478 14.77 5.24 -11.77
C GLU A 478 13.46 6.00 -11.55
N ILE A 479 12.81 6.35 -12.64
CA ILE A 479 11.45 6.89 -12.67
C ILE A 479 10.52 5.87 -13.31
N VAL A 480 9.36 5.67 -12.69
CA VAL A 480 8.41 4.62 -13.09
C VAL A 480 7.02 5.20 -13.26
N PHE A 481 6.42 4.96 -14.42
CA PHE A 481 5.08 5.43 -14.80
C PHE A 481 4.23 4.23 -15.24
N PRO A 482 3.39 3.67 -14.35
CA PRO A 482 2.44 2.61 -14.69
C PRO A 482 1.47 3.01 -15.81
N ALA A 483 0.96 2.02 -16.54
CA ALA A 483 0.06 2.24 -17.67
C ALA A 483 -1.20 3.06 -17.33
N ALA A 484 -1.73 2.89 -16.11
CA ALA A 484 -2.98 3.54 -15.73
C ALA A 484 -2.87 5.08 -15.59
N ILE A 485 -1.70 5.63 -15.19
CA ILE A 485 -1.53 7.09 -15.15
C ILE A 485 -1.29 7.68 -16.55
N LEU A 486 -0.85 6.86 -17.49
CA LEU A 486 -0.57 7.24 -18.88
C LEU A 486 -1.83 7.18 -19.74
N GLN A 487 -2.92 7.75 -19.23
CA GLN A 487 -4.24 7.80 -19.89
C GLN A 487 -4.94 9.12 -19.60
N ALA A 488 -5.99 9.42 -20.35
CA ALA A 488 -6.79 10.62 -20.14
C ALA A 488 -7.34 10.66 -18.68
N PRO A 489 -7.31 11.82 -18.03
CA PRO A 489 -7.03 13.15 -18.58
C PRO A 489 -5.55 13.60 -18.51
N PHE A 490 -4.61 12.74 -18.14
CA PHE A 490 -3.19 13.09 -18.06
C PHE A 490 -2.47 12.95 -19.40
N PHE A 491 -2.81 11.90 -20.17
CA PHE A 491 -2.21 11.59 -21.45
C PHE A 491 -3.25 11.05 -22.44
N ASP A 492 -3.25 11.56 -23.66
CA ASP A 492 -4.02 11.03 -24.77
C ASP A 492 -3.15 11.08 -26.05
N PRO A 493 -2.91 9.92 -26.69
CA PRO A 493 -2.12 9.88 -27.91
C PRO A 493 -2.73 10.67 -29.09
N ASN A 494 -4.03 11.01 -29.02
CA ASN A 494 -4.74 11.78 -30.02
C ASN A 494 -4.79 13.30 -29.71
N SER A 495 -4.36 13.71 -28.53
CA SER A 495 -4.24 15.12 -28.15
C SER A 495 -2.95 15.76 -28.71
N SER A 496 -2.91 17.08 -28.71
CA SER A 496 -1.69 17.80 -29.08
C SER A 496 -0.53 17.55 -28.11
N ASP A 497 0.71 17.66 -28.61
CA ASP A 497 1.88 17.60 -27.76
C ASP A 497 1.83 18.61 -26.60
N ALA A 498 1.32 19.84 -26.87
CA ALA A 498 1.18 20.87 -25.84
C ALA A 498 0.28 20.44 -24.69
N GLU A 499 -0.85 19.76 -24.97
CA GLU A 499 -1.76 19.22 -23.96
C GLU A 499 -1.10 18.08 -23.19
N ASN A 500 -0.41 17.16 -23.86
CA ASN A 500 0.30 16.06 -23.22
C ASN A 500 1.46 16.54 -22.35
N TYR A 501 2.22 17.56 -22.78
CA TYR A 501 3.24 18.18 -21.93
C TYR A 501 2.63 18.94 -20.73
N GLY A 502 1.49 19.59 -20.89
CA GLY A 502 0.77 20.26 -19.81
C GLY A 502 0.08 19.30 -18.83
N GLY A 503 -0.26 18.09 -19.28
CA GLY A 503 -0.85 17.00 -18.50
C GLY A 503 0.23 16.11 -17.87
N ILE A 504 0.49 14.97 -18.54
CA ILE A 504 1.45 13.97 -18.02
C ILE A 504 2.89 14.50 -17.93
N GLY A 505 3.28 15.42 -18.80
CA GLY A 505 4.62 16.01 -18.78
C GLY A 505 4.95 16.73 -17.47
N VAL A 506 3.95 17.35 -16.82
CA VAL A 506 4.12 17.97 -15.48
C VAL A 506 4.40 16.88 -14.42
N VAL A 507 3.69 15.77 -14.47
CA VAL A 507 3.89 14.64 -13.54
C VAL A 507 5.28 14.02 -13.73
N ILE A 508 5.71 13.85 -14.96
CA ILE A 508 7.03 13.32 -15.30
C ILE A 508 8.14 14.27 -14.84
N GLY A 509 8.00 15.56 -15.14
CA GLY A 509 8.95 16.58 -14.71
C GLY A 509 9.07 16.68 -13.19
N HIS A 510 7.96 16.52 -12.46
CA HIS A 510 7.95 16.43 -11.00
C HIS A 510 8.74 15.20 -10.51
N ALA A 511 8.49 14.02 -11.07
CA ALA A 511 9.20 12.79 -10.70
C ALA A 511 10.71 12.89 -10.99
N MET A 512 11.11 13.44 -12.14
CA MET A 512 12.52 13.66 -12.51
C MET A 512 13.25 14.58 -11.51
N ARG A 513 12.56 15.54 -10.92
CA ARG A 513 13.15 16.50 -9.96
C ARG A 513 13.36 15.93 -8.56
N HIS A 514 12.80 14.77 -8.24
CA HIS A 514 13.12 14.05 -7.01
C HIS A 514 14.55 13.50 -7.00
N GLY A 515 15.10 13.22 -8.17
CA GLY A 515 16.49 12.80 -8.35
C GLY A 515 17.46 13.95 -8.44
#